data_6cf318f4e32fc56f90b812c7734168e0
#
_entry.id   6cf318f4e32fc56f90b812c7734168e0
#
_cell.length_a   1.000
_cell.length_b   1.000
_cell.length_c   1.000
_cell.angle_alpha   90.00
_cell.angle_beta   90.00
_cell.angle_gamma   90.00
#
_symmetry.space_group_name_H-M   'P 1'
#
loop_
_entity.id
_entity.type
_entity.pdbx_description
1 polymer ?
#
loop_
_entity_poly.entity_id
_entity_poly.type
_entity_poly.pdbx_seq_one_letter_code
_entity_poly.pdbx_strand_id
1 'polypeptide(L)'
;LFDCLTMYVNNLLMDHMKGITVETLGVEDLTTLQKALEKDLNRMFDSISKVTDKEIIFVSDELGMGIVPANAMSRVYRDLVGLANQYIAKRADKVYLSVAGITIELKERGVEL
;
A
#
# COMPACT_ATOMS: atom_id res chain seq x y z
N LEU A 1 -9.83 11.42 -6.00
CA LEU A 1 -9.05 10.32 -6.60
C LEU A 1 -7.61 10.37 -6.08
N PHE A 2 -7.15 9.27 -5.50
CA PHE A 2 -5.78 9.08 -5.06
C PHE A 2 -5.10 8.07 -6.01
N ASP A 3 -4.36 8.57 -6.97
CA ASP A 3 -3.67 7.77 -7.99
C ASP A 3 -2.18 8.12 -7.97
N CYS A 4 -1.30 7.25 -7.53
CA CYS A 4 -1.63 5.91 -7.02
C CYS A 4 -0.91 5.65 -5.69
N LEU A 5 -1.44 4.72 -4.94
CA LEU A 5 -0.88 4.32 -3.64
C LEU A 5 0.53 3.74 -3.76
N THR A 6 0.79 2.97 -4.81
CA THR A 6 2.12 2.40 -5.09
C THR A 6 3.20 3.47 -5.24
N MET A 7 2.91 4.57 -5.91
CA MET A 7 3.87 5.68 -6.05
C MET A 7 4.10 6.40 -4.72
N TYR A 8 3.06 6.54 -3.90
CA TYR A 8 3.20 7.11 -2.57
C TYR A 8 4.14 6.26 -1.70
N VAL A 9 3.96 4.94 -1.70
CA VAL A 9 4.82 4.01 -0.96
C VAL A 9 6.25 4.06 -1.51
N ASN A 10 6.42 4.16 -2.82
CA ASN A 10 7.74 4.30 -3.43
C ASN A 10 8.46 5.57 -2.94
N ASN A 11 7.78 6.68 -2.88
CA ASN A 11 8.37 7.93 -2.40
C ASN A 11 8.76 7.84 -0.91
N LEU A 12 7.94 7.21 -0.09
CA LEU A 12 8.24 6.97 1.31
C LEU A 12 9.52 6.13 1.45
N LEU A 13 9.64 5.05 0.66
CA LEU A 13 10.82 4.19 0.67
C LEU A 13 12.08 4.95 0.19
N MET A 14 11.97 5.70 -0.89
CA MET A 14 13.09 6.47 -1.43
C MET A 14 13.60 7.52 -0.44
N ASP A 15 12.70 8.20 0.27
CA ASP A 15 13.09 9.14 1.33
C ASP A 15 13.82 8.44 2.47
N HIS A 16 13.36 7.29 2.87
CA HIS A 16 14.01 6.48 3.91
C HIS A 16 15.41 6.01 3.48
N MET A 17 15.57 5.67 2.19
CA MET A 17 16.83 5.15 1.64
C MET A 17 17.93 6.20 1.47
N LYS A 18 17.65 7.47 1.69
CA LYS A 18 18.69 8.52 1.65
C LYS A 18 19.76 8.24 2.70
N GLY A 19 21.00 8.03 2.26
CA GLY A 19 22.12 7.70 3.12
C GLY A 19 22.21 6.25 3.57
N ILE A 20 21.34 5.38 3.09
CA ILE A 20 21.33 3.94 3.37
C ILE A 20 21.61 3.18 2.07
N THR A 21 22.48 2.16 2.15
CA THR A 21 22.74 1.28 1.01
C THR A 21 21.76 0.11 1.00
N VAL A 22 21.48 -0.43 -0.20
CA VAL A 22 20.58 -1.58 -0.36
C VAL A 22 21.05 -2.79 0.44
N GLU A 23 22.36 -2.99 0.56
CA GLU A 23 22.97 -4.11 1.27
C GLU A 23 22.76 -4.03 2.78
N THR A 24 22.54 -2.82 3.32
CA THR A 24 22.31 -2.62 4.76
C THR A 24 20.83 -2.60 5.14
N LEU A 25 19.94 -2.72 4.16
CA LEU A 25 18.49 -2.73 4.36
C LEU A 25 18.07 -4.04 5.06
N GLY A 26 17.51 -3.94 6.25
CA GLY A 26 17.14 -5.09 7.07
C GLY A 26 15.75 -5.01 7.67
N VAL A 27 15.47 -5.92 8.60
CA VAL A 27 14.14 -6.03 9.26
C VAL A 27 13.78 -4.75 10.03
N GLU A 28 14.76 -4.09 10.64
CA GLU A 28 14.53 -2.83 11.37
C GLU A 28 14.06 -1.72 10.46
N ASP A 29 14.57 -1.66 9.23
CA ASP A 29 14.14 -0.70 8.23
C ASP A 29 12.70 -0.94 7.82
N LEU A 30 12.31 -2.19 7.60
CA LEU A 30 10.93 -2.56 7.30
C LEU A 30 9.98 -2.15 8.43
N THR A 31 10.35 -2.40 9.68
CA THR A 31 9.55 -2.02 10.85
C THR A 31 9.39 -0.49 10.95
N THR A 32 10.46 0.26 10.75
CA THR A 32 10.43 1.73 10.75
C THR A 32 9.53 2.28 9.64
N LEU A 33 9.67 1.74 8.44
CA LEU A 33 8.86 2.12 7.27
C LEU A 33 7.40 1.77 7.46
N GLN A 34 7.10 0.61 8.03
CA GLN A 34 5.73 0.19 8.32
C GLN A 34 5.05 1.16 9.29
N LYS A 35 5.74 1.55 10.36
CA LYS A 35 5.22 2.51 11.35
C LYS A 35 4.98 3.88 10.72
N ALA A 36 5.90 4.36 9.89
CA ALA A 36 5.75 5.63 9.18
C ALA A 36 4.55 5.58 8.22
N LEU A 37 4.40 4.49 7.48
CA LEU A 37 3.28 4.28 6.58
C LEU A 37 1.93 4.27 7.33
N GLU A 38 1.84 3.52 8.41
CA GLU A 38 0.62 3.46 9.24
C GLU A 38 0.26 4.83 9.81
N LYS A 39 1.25 5.58 10.29
CA LYS A 39 1.03 6.93 10.80
C LYS A 39 0.46 7.86 9.73
N ASP A 40 1.04 7.85 8.55
CA ASP A 40 0.58 8.68 7.43
C ASP A 40 -0.82 8.28 6.96
N LEU A 41 -1.09 6.99 6.84
CA LEU A 41 -2.41 6.49 6.45
C LEU A 41 -3.48 6.81 7.50
N ASN A 42 -3.15 6.69 8.78
CA ASN A 42 -4.07 7.09 9.86
C ASN A 42 -4.43 8.57 9.76
N ARG A 43 -3.45 9.45 9.52
CA ARG A 43 -3.69 10.88 9.35
C ARG A 43 -4.55 11.17 8.12
N MET A 44 -4.31 10.47 7.02
CA MET A 44 -5.09 10.59 5.80
C MET A 44 -6.55 10.19 6.04
N PHE A 45 -6.79 9.05 6.69
CA PHE A 45 -8.14 8.58 6.98
C PHE A 45 -8.86 9.45 8.00
N ASP A 46 -8.16 10.03 8.97
CA ASP A 46 -8.74 11.02 9.88
C ASP A 46 -9.26 12.24 9.11
N SER A 47 -8.52 12.69 8.12
CA SER A 47 -8.95 13.78 7.25
C SER A 47 -10.12 13.39 6.36
N ILE A 48 -10.10 12.18 5.80
CA ILE A 48 -11.17 11.64 4.95
C ILE A 48 -12.47 11.51 5.74
N SER A 49 -12.41 11.06 7.00
CA SER A 49 -13.59 10.86 7.83
C SER A 49 -14.39 12.15 8.09
N LYS A 50 -13.77 13.30 7.90
CA LYS A 50 -14.43 14.62 8.03
C LYS A 50 -15.16 15.05 6.75
N VAL A 51 -14.99 14.32 5.66
CA VAL A 51 -15.63 14.60 4.36
C VAL A 51 -16.79 13.63 4.20
N THR A 52 -18.02 14.13 4.21
CA THR A 52 -19.23 13.29 4.25
C THR A 52 -20.00 13.23 2.92
N ASP A 53 -19.67 14.12 1.97
CA ASP A 53 -20.42 14.29 0.72
C ASP A 53 -19.58 13.94 -0.53
N LYS A 54 -18.46 13.27 -0.35
CA LYS A 54 -17.53 12.92 -1.44
C LYS A 54 -17.30 11.42 -1.51
N GLU A 55 -17.14 10.95 -2.72
CA GLU A 55 -16.62 9.63 -3.01
C GLU A 55 -15.10 9.72 -3.14
N ILE A 56 -14.39 8.81 -2.47
CA ILE A 56 -12.93 8.76 -2.48
C ILE A 56 -12.49 7.44 -3.11
N ILE A 57 -11.65 7.54 -4.12
CA ILE A 57 -11.15 6.40 -4.88
C ILE A 57 -9.65 6.33 -4.72
N PHE A 58 -9.16 5.17 -4.27
CA PHE A 58 -7.73 4.85 -4.25
C PHE A 58 -7.40 3.90 -5.39
N VAL A 59 -6.33 4.18 -6.09
CA VAL A 59 -5.78 3.30 -7.13
C VAL A 59 -4.46 2.74 -6.62
N SER A 60 -4.27 1.44 -6.78
CA SER A 60 -3.05 0.76 -6.37
C SER A 60 -2.77 -0.44 -7.26
N ASP A 61 -1.53 -0.90 -7.24
CA ASP A 61 -1.12 -2.13 -7.91
C ASP A 61 -1.06 -3.29 -6.93
N GLU A 62 -1.39 -4.49 -7.40
CA GLU A 62 -1.17 -5.73 -6.67
C GLU A 62 0.16 -6.33 -7.09
N LEU A 63 1.15 -6.29 -6.19
CA LEU A 63 2.52 -6.75 -6.48
C LEU A 63 2.82 -8.16 -5.94
N GLY A 64 1.91 -8.73 -5.17
CA GLY A 64 2.14 -9.97 -4.45
C GLY A 64 2.00 -11.25 -5.27
N MET A 65 1.43 -11.17 -6.47
CA MET A 65 1.16 -12.35 -7.30
C MET A 65 2.33 -12.76 -8.21
N GLY A 66 3.40 -12.01 -8.21
CA GLY A 66 4.58 -12.29 -9.03
C GLY A 66 5.65 -13.11 -8.31
N ILE A 67 6.77 -13.29 -8.97
CA ILE A 67 7.96 -13.97 -8.43
C ILE A 67 8.55 -13.10 -7.31
N VAL A 68 9.10 -13.74 -6.27
CA VAL A 68 9.78 -13.04 -5.18
C VAL A 68 11.01 -12.30 -5.73
N PRO A 69 11.11 -10.97 -5.54
CA PRO A 69 12.23 -10.20 -6.04
C PRO A 69 13.58 -10.64 -5.45
N ALA A 70 14.63 -10.58 -6.27
CA ALA A 70 15.96 -10.98 -5.87
C ALA A 70 16.62 -9.99 -4.90
N ASN A 71 16.36 -8.68 -5.02
CA ASN A 71 16.98 -7.68 -4.18
C ASN A 71 16.10 -7.28 -2.98
N ALA A 72 16.77 -6.90 -1.88
CA ALA A 72 16.12 -6.58 -0.62
C ALA A 72 15.17 -5.36 -0.74
N MET A 73 15.57 -4.34 -1.47
CA MET A 73 14.76 -3.13 -1.65
C MET A 73 13.42 -3.42 -2.34
N SER A 74 13.44 -4.24 -3.38
CA SER A 74 12.21 -4.65 -4.08
C SER A 74 11.31 -5.51 -3.20
N ARG A 75 11.88 -6.37 -2.35
CA ARG A 75 11.10 -7.15 -1.38
C ARG A 75 10.43 -6.25 -0.34
N VAL A 76 11.16 -5.28 0.21
CA VAL A 76 10.63 -4.30 1.16
C VAL A 76 9.51 -3.48 0.51
N TYR A 77 9.72 -3.01 -0.71
CA TYR A 77 8.71 -2.26 -1.46
C TYR A 77 7.44 -3.08 -1.65
N ARG A 78 7.57 -4.33 -2.08
CA ARG A 78 6.45 -5.26 -2.25
C ARG A 78 5.67 -5.45 -0.96
N ASP A 79 6.37 -5.66 0.16
CA ASP A 79 5.76 -5.85 1.48
C ASP A 79 5.01 -4.58 1.93
N LEU A 80 5.61 -3.41 1.75
CA LEU A 80 4.98 -2.14 2.10
C LEU A 80 3.72 -1.85 1.27
N VAL A 81 3.75 -2.10 -0.03
CA VAL A 81 2.57 -1.95 -0.89
C VAL A 81 1.46 -2.91 -0.45
N GLY A 82 1.81 -4.15 -0.14
CA GLY A 82 0.87 -5.13 0.39
C GLY A 82 0.20 -4.68 1.69
N LEU A 83 0.99 -4.15 2.63
CA LEU A 83 0.47 -3.60 3.89
C LEU A 83 -0.44 -2.39 3.67
N ALA A 84 -0.05 -1.48 2.78
CA ALA A 84 -0.86 -0.32 2.43
C ALA A 84 -2.19 -0.74 1.79
N ASN A 85 -2.15 -1.70 0.87
CA ASN A 85 -3.35 -2.25 0.24
C ASN A 85 -4.30 -2.86 1.26
N GLN A 86 -3.78 -3.66 2.20
CA GLN A 86 -4.58 -4.25 3.26
C GLN A 86 -5.20 -3.20 4.18
N TYR A 87 -4.43 -2.17 4.54
CA TYR A 87 -4.89 -1.09 5.39
C TYR A 87 -6.09 -0.35 4.77
N ILE A 88 -5.97 0.00 3.50
CA ILE A 88 -7.02 0.73 2.79
C ILE A 88 -8.22 -0.18 2.51
N ALA A 89 -7.98 -1.42 2.08
CA ALA A 89 -9.06 -2.37 1.79
C ALA A 89 -9.96 -2.63 3.00
N LYS A 90 -9.40 -2.73 4.20
CA LYS A 90 -10.19 -2.89 5.42
C LYS A 90 -11.16 -1.74 5.68
N ARG A 91 -10.80 -0.53 5.26
CA ARG A 91 -11.57 0.70 5.49
C ARG A 91 -12.47 1.08 4.34
N ALA A 92 -12.20 0.56 3.15
CA ALA A 92 -12.99 0.84 1.95
C ALA A 92 -14.36 0.17 2.02
N ASP A 93 -15.39 0.83 1.50
CA ASP A 93 -16.72 0.24 1.36
C ASP A 93 -16.73 -0.82 0.27
N LYS A 94 -15.96 -0.61 -0.80
CA LYS A 94 -15.82 -1.53 -1.92
C LYS A 94 -14.36 -1.65 -2.33
N VAL A 95 -13.96 -2.85 -2.72
CA VAL A 95 -12.62 -3.14 -3.23
C VAL A 95 -12.75 -3.89 -4.55
N TYR A 96 -12.09 -3.37 -5.57
CA TYR A 96 -12.11 -3.94 -6.91
C TYR A 96 -10.75 -4.44 -7.32
N LEU A 97 -10.70 -5.59 -7.98
CA LEU A 97 -9.50 -6.11 -8.63
C LEU A 97 -9.76 -6.20 -10.13
N SER A 98 -8.87 -5.60 -10.93
CA SER A 98 -8.91 -5.66 -12.38
C SER A 98 -7.73 -6.48 -12.90
N VAL A 99 -8.03 -7.51 -13.68
CA VAL A 99 -7.05 -8.38 -14.33
C VAL A 99 -7.48 -8.57 -15.77
N ALA A 100 -6.59 -8.28 -16.71
CA ALA A 100 -6.83 -8.45 -18.14
C ALA A 100 -8.13 -7.74 -18.63
N GLY A 101 -8.40 -6.56 -18.08
CA GLY A 101 -9.59 -5.78 -18.41
C GLY A 101 -10.89 -6.25 -17.75
N ILE A 102 -10.82 -7.29 -16.90
CA ILE A 102 -12.00 -7.81 -16.19
C ILE A 102 -11.89 -7.41 -14.73
N THR A 103 -12.96 -6.81 -14.21
CA THR A 103 -13.01 -6.27 -12.85
C THR A 103 -14.01 -7.03 -11.98
N ILE A 104 -13.60 -7.42 -10.78
CA ILE A 104 -14.47 -8.04 -9.79
C ILE A 104 -14.46 -7.25 -8.49
N GLU A 105 -15.59 -7.23 -7.79
CA GLU A 105 -15.72 -6.68 -6.44
C GLU A 105 -15.33 -7.78 -5.44
N LEU A 106 -14.30 -7.51 -4.62
CA LEU A 106 -13.70 -8.53 -3.76
C LEU A 106 -14.44 -8.74 -2.45
N LYS A 107 -14.99 -7.70 -1.86
CA LYS A 107 -15.62 -7.80 -0.52
C LYS A 107 -16.90 -8.62 -0.52
N GLU A 108 -17.64 -8.62 -1.60
CA GLU A 108 -18.86 -9.43 -1.75
C GLU A 108 -18.56 -10.93 -1.86
N ARG A 109 -17.38 -11.29 -2.34
CA ARG A 109 -17.01 -12.68 -2.68
C ARG A 109 -15.87 -13.22 -1.86
N GLY A 110 -15.14 -12.34 -1.18
CA GLY A 110 -13.98 -12.69 -0.39
C GLY A 110 -14.31 -12.93 1.07
N VAL A 111 -13.35 -13.52 1.77
CA VAL A 111 -13.36 -13.66 3.22
C VAL A 111 -12.22 -12.83 3.78
N GLU A 112 -12.53 -11.92 4.70
CA GLU A 112 -11.49 -11.14 5.40
C GLU A 112 -10.86 -12.02 6.49
N LEU A 113 -9.54 -12.08 6.47
CA LEU A 113 -8.77 -12.83 7.47
C LEU A 113 -8.38 -11.96 8.66
#